data_e1e82022029720dd9ddc58034163eeb9
#
_entry.id   e1e82022029720dd9ddc58034163eeb9
#
_cell.length_a   1.000
_cell.length_b   1.000
_cell.length_c   1.000
_cell.angle_alpha   90.00
_cell.angle_beta   90.00
_cell.angle_gamma   90.00
#
_symmetry.space_group_name_H-M   'P 1'
#
loop_
_entity.id
_entity.type
_entity.pdbx_description
1 polymer ?
#
loop_
_entity_poly.entity_id
_entity_poly.type
_entity_poly.pdbx_seq_one_letter_code
_entity_poly.pdbx_strand_id
1 'polypeptide(L)'
;MDELDIKLNQYYGGKVVRKDLTKSIKEGANVPSYVLEYLLGMYCATDDAEDIEQGVSMVKHVLADNFVRHDEAEKIKSKIRERGRYKIIDKVSAKLNEHTDSYEGTIFNININKVYIDDAYVKKYEKLLCGGIWCIIDMEYLYDENAKGSPFTIASLKPIQMPATDLEEYIEGRKHFTLDEWIEVICRSVGMEPSNLDENTRWHLVARMI
;
A
#
# COMPACT_ATOMS: atom_id res chain seq x y z
N MET A 1 4.45 -19.54 13.30
CA MET A 1 5.56 -18.57 13.31
C MET A 1 6.71 -19.17 14.08
N ASP A 2 7.93 -19.02 13.56
CA ASP A 2 9.12 -19.44 14.28
C ASP A 2 9.61 -18.36 15.28
N GLU A 3 10.66 -18.68 16.06
CA GLU A 3 11.18 -17.75 17.07
C GLU A 3 11.66 -16.42 16.46
N LEU A 4 12.17 -16.44 15.23
CA LEU A 4 12.62 -15.24 14.52
C LEU A 4 11.46 -14.36 14.10
N ASP A 5 10.34 -14.95 13.67
CA ASP A 5 9.13 -14.21 13.32
C ASP A 5 8.51 -13.52 14.54
N ILE A 6 8.48 -14.19 15.71
CA ILE A 6 8.01 -13.63 16.97
C ILE A 6 8.88 -12.43 17.36
N LYS A 7 10.20 -12.60 17.28
CA LYS A 7 11.17 -11.54 17.57
C LYS A 7 11.04 -10.35 16.63
N LEU A 8 10.82 -10.59 15.32
CA LEU A 8 10.56 -9.55 14.34
C LEU A 8 9.29 -8.76 14.67
N ASN A 9 8.21 -9.43 15.02
CA ASN A 9 6.96 -8.77 15.42
C ASN A 9 7.13 -7.93 16.70
N GLN A 10 7.94 -8.40 17.64
CA GLN A 10 8.22 -7.67 18.88
C GLN A 10 8.92 -6.32 18.62
N TYR A 11 9.95 -6.30 17.76
CA TYR A 11 10.79 -5.11 17.53
C TYR A 11 10.38 -4.29 16.31
N TYR A 12 9.67 -4.89 15.35
CA TYR A 12 9.25 -4.25 14.11
C TYR A 12 7.74 -4.37 13.85
N GLY A 13 6.95 -4.55 14.89
CA GLY A 13 5.50 -4.77 14.78
C GLY A 13 4.80 -3.82 13.82
N GLY A 14 3.89 -4.34 13.00
CA GLY A 14 3.20 -3.59 11.95
C GLY A 14 4.04 -3.27 10.70
N LYS A 15 5.35 -3.56 10.72
CA LYS A 15 6.27 -3.44 9.57
C LYS A 15 6.64 -4.79 8.97
N VAL A 16 6.24 -5.88 9.63
CA VAL A 16 6.48 -7.25 9.18
C VAL A 16 5.41 -7.68 8.20
N VAL A 17 5.82 -8.14 7.02
CA VAL A 17 4.91 -8.55 5.97
C VAL A 17 4.74 -10.06 5.97
N ARG A 18 3.50 -10.53 6.08
CA ARG A 18 3.13 -11.94 5.97
C ARG A 18 3.10 -12.37 4.50
N LYS A 19 4.27 -12.64 3.92
CA LYS A 19 4.40 -13.07 2.52
C LYS A 19 3.76 -14.42 2.21
N ASP A 20 3.63 -15.28 3.19
CA ASP A 20 2.88 -16.54 3.13
C ASP A 20 1.41 -16.29 2.77
N LEU A 21 0.79 -15.27 3.37
CA LEU A 21 -0.60 -14.92 3.13
C LEU A 21 -0.82 -14.22 1.77
N THR A 22 0.21 -13.54 1.23
CA THR A 22 0.09 -12.88 -0.08
C THR A 22 -0.23 -13.86 -1.21
N LYS A 23 0.29 -15.08 -1.15
CA LYS A 23 0.03 -16.13 -2.14
C LYS A 23 -1.44 -16.56 -2.18
N SER A 24 -2.10 -16.61 -1.02
CA SER A 24 -3.50 -17.03 -0.91
C SER A 24 -4.51 -16.00 -1.47
N ILE A 25 -4.08 -14.76 -1.66
CA ILE A 25 -4.93 -13.66 -2.15
C ILE A 25 -4.65 -13.33 -3.61
N LYS A 26 -3.45 -13.65 -4.11
CA LYS A 26 -2.97 -13.25 -5.45
C LYS A 26 -3.72 -13.90 -6.62
N GLU A 27 -4.50 -14.95 -6.37
CA GLU A 27 -5.29 -15.63 -7.39
C GLU A 27 -6.47 -14.74 -7.85
N GLY A 28 -6.29 -14.05 -8.98
CA GLY A 28 -7.34 -13.33 -9.70
C GLY A 28 -7.38 -11.81 -9.57
N ALA A 29 -6.51 -11.19 -8.79
CA ALA A 29 -6.45 -9.72 -8.69
C ALA A 29 -5.13 -9.19 -9.22
N ASN A 30 -5.17 -8.31 -10.22
CA ASN A 30 -3.99 -7.59 -10.75
C ASN A 30 -3.58 -6.45 -9.79
N VAL A 31 -3.45 -6.80 -8.49
CA VAL A 31 -3.15 -5.85 -7.40
C VAL A 31 -1.64 -5.84 -7.18
N PRO A 32 -0.99 -4.68 -7.08
CA PRO A 32 0.42 -4.61 -6.74
C PRO A 32 0.73 -5.29 -5.40
N SER A 33 1.82 -6.06 -5.35
CA SER A 33 2.17 -6.85 -4.16
C SER A 33 2.23 -6.01 -2.88
N TYR A 34 2.79 -4.80 -2.94
CA TYR A 34 2.88 -3.93 -1.77
C TYR A 34 1.53 -3.39 -1.27
N VAL A 35 0.50 -3.30 -2.14
CA VAL A 35 -0.87 -2.97 -1.71
C VAL A 35 -1.45 -4.12 -0.89
N LEU A 36 -1.23 -5.37 -1.35
CA LEU A 36 -1.63 -6.56 -0.58
C LEU A 36 -0.90 -6.63 0.75
N GLU A 37 0.41 -6.42 0.74
CA GLU A 37 1.26 -6.43 1.92
C GLU A 37 0.80 -5.40 2.95
N TYR A 38 0.47 -4.20 2.51
CA TYR A 38 -0.07 -3.15 3.38
C TYR A 38 -1.40 -3.55 4.01
N LEU A 39 -2.34 -4.08 3.21
CA LEU A 39 -3.65 -4.51 3.73
C LEU A 39 -3.50 -5.69 4.69
N LEU A 40 -2.66 -6.67 4.37
CA LEU A 40 -2.37 -7.79 5.26
C LEU A 40 -1.73 -7.32 6.57
N GLY A 41 -0.81 -6.36 6.52
CA GLY A 41 -0.24 -5.75 7.72
C GLY A 41 -1.28 -5.03 8.58
N MET A 42 -2.34 -4.50 7.97
CA MET A 42 -3.43 -3.86 8.72
C MET A 42 -4.40 -4.85 9.38
N TYR A 43 -4.70 -5.97 8.73
CA TYR A 43 -5.79 -6.87 9.14
C TYR A 43 -5.31 -8.21 9.69
N CYS A 44 -4.04 -8.59 9.45
CA CYS A 44 -3.48 -9.87 9.86
C CYS A 44 -2.24 -9.72 10.77
N ALA A 45 -2.12 -8.62 11.52
CA ALA A 45 -1.02 -8.36 12.45
C ALA A 45 -1.19 -9.13 13.78
N THR A 46 -1.51 -10.42 13.70
CA THR A 46 -1.74 -11.30 14.85
C THR A 46 -1.17 -12.69 14.56
N ASP A 47 -0.97 -13.49 15.58
CA ASP A 47 -0.52 -14.88 15.50
C ASP A 47 -1.66 -15.87 15.68
N ASP A 48 -2.85 -15.41 16.06
CA ASP A 48 -4.02 -16.25 16.18
C ASP A 48 -4.55 -16.66 14.80
N ALA A 49 -4.73 -17.97 14.60
CA ALA A 49 -5.13 -18.51 13.30
C ALA A 49 -6.54 -18.09 12.88
N GLU A 50 -7.45 -17.93 13.82
CA GLU A 50 -8.83 -17.54 13.56
C GLU A 50 -8.90 -16.05 13.18
N ASP A 51 -8.16 -15.21 13.88
CA ASP A 51 -8.02 -13.79 13.57
C ASP A 51 -7.36 -13.57 12.20
N ILE A 52 -6.36 -14.39 11.84
CA ILE A 52 -5.71 -14.34 10.52
C ILE A 52 -6.72 -14.71 9.42
N GLU A 53 -7.52 -15.74 9.59
CA GLU A 53 -8.52 -16.14 8.60
C GLU A 53 -9.57 -15.04 8.40
N GLN A 54 -10.05 -14.43 9.48
CA GLN A 54 -10.94 -13.27 9.44
C GLN A 54 -10.27 -12.07 8.75
N GLY A 55 -9.01 -11.79 9.07
CA GLY A 55 -8.22 -10.73 8.44
C GLY A 55 -8.04 -10.92 6.93
N VAL A 56 -7.71 -12.12 6.49
CA VAL A 56 -7.61 -12.49 5.06
C VAL A 56 -8.96 -12.31 4.36
N SER A 57 -10.05 -12.73 4.99
CA SER A 57 -11.41 -12.52 4.46
C SER A 57 -11.72 -11.03 4.32
N MET A 58 -11.36 -10.22 5.32
CA MET A 58 -11.53 -8.76 5.27
C MET A 58 -10.71 -8.13 4.13
N VAL A 59 -9.45 -8.54 3.94
CA VAL A 59 -8.62 -8.06 2.82
C VAL A 59 -9.27 -8.39 1.48
N LYS A 60 -9.81 -9.60 1.30
CA LYS A 60 -10.53 -9.99 0.07
C LYS A 60 -11.75 -9.10 -0.17
N HIS A 61 -12.52 -8.79 0.87
CA HIS A 61 -13.67 -7.87 0.77
C HIS A 61 -13.24 -6.45 0.41
N VAL A 62 -12.22 -5.91 1.08
CA VAL A 62 -11.68 -4.57 0.78
C VAL A 62 -11.20 -4.49 -0.67
N LEU A 63 -10.53 -5.51 -1.16
CA LEU A 63 -10.08 -5.54 -2.56
C LEU A 63 -11.26 -5.64 -3.54
N ALA A 64 -12.25 -6.48 -3.26
CA ALA A 64 -13.41 -6.64 -4.11
C ALA A 64 -14.26 -5.37 -4.21
N ASP A 65 -14.39 -4.63 -3.10
CA ASP A 65 -15.23 -3.45 -3.03
C ASP A 65 -14.52 -2.15 -3.41
N ASN A 66 -13.25 -2.02 -3.04
CA ASN A 66 -12.56 -0.74 -3.10
C ASN A 66 -11.44 -0.67 -4.14
N PHE A 67 -10.83 -1.80 -4.53
CA PHE A 67 -9.77 -1.78 -5.54
C PHE A 67 -10.37 -1.53 -6.93
N VAL A 68 -9.94 -0.44 -7.56
CA VAL A 68 -10.44 -0.09 -8.89
C VAL A 68 -9.69 -0.88 -9.96
N ARG A 69 -10.42 -1.68 -10.73
CA ARG A 69 -9.93 -2.29 -11.97
C ARG A 69 -10.24 -1.37 -13.13
N HIS A 70 -9.36 -1.32 -14.10
CA HIS A 70 -9.50 -0.41 -15.24
C HIS A 70 -10.79 -0.66 -16.05
N ASP A 71 -11.19 -1.91 -16.17
CA ASP A 71 -12.43 -2.35 -16.83
C ASP A 71 -13.71 -2.06 -16.03
N GLU A 72 -13.60 -1.78 -14.72
CA GLU A 72 -14.71 -1.44 -13.84
C GLU A 72 -14.86 0.07 -13.56
N ALA A 73 -14.04 0.91 -14.19
CA ALA A 73 -14.00 2.36 -13.94
C ALA A 73 -15.38 3.03 -13.95
N GLU A 74 -16.18 2.79 -14.99
CA GLU A 74 -17.52 3.41 -15.12
C GLU A 74 -18.52 2.91 -14.08
N LYS A 75 -18.43 1.64 -13.68
CA LYS A 75 -19.22 1.07 -12.59
C LYS A 75 -18.92 1.74 -11.26
N ILE A 76 -17.63 2.01 -10.99
CA ILE A 76 -17.19 2.68 -9.75
C ILE A 76 -17.61 4.15 -9.77
N LYS A 77 -17.48 4.87 -10.91
CA LYS A 77 -17.98 6.25 -11.05
C LYS A 77 -19.47 6.33 -10.76
N SER A 78 -20.27 5.38 -11.27
CA SER A 78 -21.70 5.31 -10.99
C SER A 78 -21.98 5.11 -9.51
N LYS A 79 -21.26 4.22 -8.84
CA LYS A 79 -21.37 4.01 -7.39
C LYS A 79 -21.03 5.28 -6.58
N ILE A 80 -19.98 6.03 -6.97
CA ILE A 80 -19.62 7.28 -6.29
C ILE A 80 -20.76 8.30 -6.46
N ARG A 81 -21.29 8.43 -7.69
CA ARG A 81 -22.43 9.32 -7.98
C ARG A 81 -23.67 8.97 -7.17
N GLU A 82 -24.04 7.70 -7.12
CA GLU A 82 -25.25 7.23 -6.43
C GLU A 82 -25.18 7.39 -4.92
N ARG A 83 -23.99 7.13 -4.35
CA ARG A 83 -23.76 7.18 -2.88
C ARG A 83 -23.34 8.55 -2.38
N GLY A 84 -22.97 9.47 -3.30
CA GLY A 84 -22.38 10.76 -2.97
C GLY A 84 -20.94 10.68 -2.47
N ARG A 85 -20.59 9.58 -1.79
CA ARG A 85 -19.25 9.32 -1.26
C ARG A 85 -18.90 7.84 -1.33
N TYR A 86 -17.67 7.53 -1.76
CA TYR A 86 -17.20 6.15 -1.87
C TYR A 86 -15.68 6.05 -1.72
N LYS A 87 -15.23 5.05 -0.99
CA LYS A 87 -13.81 4.78 -0.79
C LYS A 87 -13.28 3.89 -1.90
N ILE A 88 -12.15 4.26 -2.49
CA ILE A 88 -11.47 3.49 -3.53
C ILE A 88 -9.98 3.29 -3.21
N ILE A 89 -9.39 2.28 -3.82
CA ILE A 89 -7.94 2.04 -3.83
C ILE A 89 -7.49 2.18 -5.28
N ASP A 90 -6.73 3.24 -5.56
CA ASP A 90 -6.22 3.52 -6.90
C ASP A 90 -4.89 4.28 -6.84
N LYS A 91 -4.21 4.37 -7.98
CA LYS A 91 -2.98 5.14 -8.13
C LYS A 91 -3.32 6.61 -8.43
N VAL A 92 -2.67 7.53 -7.71
CA VAL A 92 -2.85 8.98 -7.87
C VAL A 92 -1.52 9.63 -8.20
N SER A 93 -1.50 10.51 -9.19
CA SER A 93 -0.41 11.46 -9.41
C SER A 93 -0.93 12.89 -9.36
N ALA A 94 -0.04 13.82 -9.07
CA ALA A 94 -0.32 15.26 -9.10
C ALA A 94 0.59 15.95 -10.09
N LYS A 95 0.10 17.04 -10.68
CA LYS A 95 0.89 17.97 -11.48
C LYS A 95 0.47 19.41 -11.17
N LEU A 96 1.39 20.35 -11.26
CA LEU A 96 1.09 21.75 -11.15
C LEU A 96 0.36 22.23 -12.41
N ASN A 97 -0.76 22.91 -12.24
CA ASN A 97 -1.40 23.70 -13.28
C ASN A 97 -0.91 25.13 -13.16
N GLU A 98 -0.02 25.54 -14.05
CA GLU A 98 0.61 26.86 -14.05
C GLU A 98 -0.38 28.01 -14.29
N HIS A 99 -1.54 27.74 -14.90
CA HIS A 99 -2.56 28.77 -15.18
C HIS A 99 -3.43 29.09 -13.95
N THR A 100 -3.63 28.11 -13.09
CA THR A 100 -4.49 28.26 -11.90
C THR A 100 -3.69 28.29 -10.60
N ASP A 101 -2.36 28.09 -10.70
CA ASP A 101 -1.44 27.99 -9.58
C ASP A 101 -1.95 27.00 -8.50
N SER A 102 -2.37 25.83 -8.97
CA SER A 102 -2.94 24.77 -8.13
C SER A 102 -2.53 23.39 -8.62
N TYR A 103 -2.60 22.38 -7.75
CA TYR A 103 -2.33 21.02 -8.15
C TYR A 103 -3.56 20.30 -8.68
N GLU A 104 -3.39 19.67 -9.84
CA GLU A 104 -4.37 18.78 -10.46
C GLU A 104 -3.94 17.34 -10.34
N GLY A 105 -4.86 16.47 -9.87
CA GLY A 105 -4.66 15.04 -9.77
C GLY A 105 -5.18 14.25 -10.95
N THR A 106 -4.49 13.16 -11.24
CA THR A 106 -4.98 12.08 -12.09
C THR A 106 -5.13 10.82 -11.26
N ILE A 107 -6.31 10.23 -11.28
CA ILE A 107 -6.60 8.93 -10.65
C ILE A 107 -6.68 7.91 -11.79
N PHE A 108 -5.76 6.94 -11.77
CA PHE A 108 -5.40 6.20 -12.98
C PHE A 108 -6.45 5.17 -13.42
N ASN A 109 -6.76 4.18 -12.58
CA ASN A 109 -7.62 3.08 -13.02
C ASN A 109 -9.07 3.52 -13.21
N ILE A 110 -9.56 4.42 -12.35
CA ILE A 110 -10.89 5.01 -12.52
C ILE A 110 -10.95 6.01 -13.69
N ASN A 111 -9.79 6.40 -14.23
CA ASN A 111 -9.67 7.34 -15.34
C ASN A 111 -10.39 8.68 -15.07
N ILE A 112 -10.07 9.30 -13.94
CA ILE A 112 -10.51 10.67 -13.62
C ILE A 112 -9.31 11.59 -13.65
N ASN A 113 -9.38 12.63 -14.48
CA ASN A 113 -8.34 13.61 -14.66
C ASN A 113 -8.77 14.99 -14.14
N LYS A 114 -7.78 15.82 -13.77
CA LYS A 114 -7.99 17.21 -13.31
C LYS A 114 -8.83 17.32 -12.04
N VAL A 115 -8.64 16.39 -11.12
CA VAL A 115 -9.20 16.49 -9.78
C VAL A 115 -8.33 17.44 -8.96
N TYR A 116 -8.94 18.36 -8.23
CA TYR A 116 -8.20 19.22 -7.31
C TYR A 116 -7.52 18.37 -6.22
N ILE A 117 -6.25 18.64 -5.96
CA ILE A 117 -5.48 18.07 -4.86
C ILE A 117 -4.95 19.21 -3.99
N ASP A 118 -5.24 19.15 -2.70
CA ASP A 118 -4.75 20.11 -1.73
C ASP A 118 -3.21 20.10 -1.64
N ASP A 119 -2.61 21.27 -1.64
CA ASP A 119 -1.17 21.51 -1.53
C ASP A 119 -0.53 20.77 -0.34
N ALA A 120 -1.28 20.62 0.75
CA ALA A 120 -0.81 19.94 1.94
C ALA A 120 -0.48 18.46 1.65
N TYR A 121 -1.26 17.79 0.78
CA TYR A 121 -0.95 16.43 0.36
C TYR A 121 0.30 16.35 -0.50
N VAL A 122 0.46 17.30 -1.42
CA VAL A 122 1.62 17.33 -2.33
C VAL A 122 2.91 17.61 -1.56
N LYS A 123 2.88 18.57 -0.62
CA LYS A 123 4.01 18.89 0.26
C LYS A 123 4.38 17.73 1.17
N LYS A 124 3.38 17.00 1.66
CA LYS A 124 3.59 15.83 2.53
C LYS A 124 4.07 14.59 1.76
N TYR A 125 3.65 14.44 0.51
CA TYR A 125 3.88 13.25 -0.30
C TYR A 125 4.43 13.62 -1.68
N GLU A 126 5.69 14.03 -1.74
CA GLU A 126 6.38 14.49 -2.97
C GLU A 126 6.32 13.46 -4.11
N LYS A 127 6.23 12.17 -3.80
CA LYS A 127 6.08 11.10 -4.79
C LYS A 127 4.80 11.22 -5.63
N LEU A 128 3.80 12.00 -5.21
CA LEU A 128 2.65 12.34 -6.05
C LEU A 128 3.08 13.04 -7.33
N LEU A 129 4.15 13.86 -7.29
CA LEU A 129 4.73 14.56 -8.44
C LEU A 129 5.65 13.65 -9.29
N CYS A 130 6.08 12.51 -8.76
CA CYS A 130 7.05 11.62 -9.38
C CYS A 130 6.40 10.34 -9.95
N GLY A 131 5.36 10.47 -10.78
CA GLY A 131 4.68 9.34 -11.42
C GLY A 131 3.58 8.68 -10.59
N GLY A 132 3.29 9.22 -9.41
CA GLY A 132 2.16 8.84 -8.59
C GLY A 132 2.38 7.65 -7.66
N ILE A 133 1.49 7.54 -6.70
CA ILE A 133 1.49 6.53 -5.63
C ILE A 133 0.11 5.89 -5.50
N TRP A 134 0.08 4.65 -5.01
CA TRP A 134 -1.18 3.99 -4.65
C TRP A 134 -1.71 4.55 -3.34
N CYS A 135 -3.01 4.85 -3.32
CA CYS A 135 -3.68 5.47 -2.18
C CYS A 135 -5.02 4.79 -1.89
N ILE A 136 -5.41 4.84 -0.64
CA ILE A 136 -6.82 4.75 -0.25
C ILE A 136 -7.37 6.16 -0.38
N ILE A 137 -8.37 6.33 -1.22
CA ILE A 137 -8.95 7.63 -1.58
C ILE A 137 -10.42 7.62 -1.18
N ASP A 138 -10.83 8.64 -0.46
CA ASP A 138 -12.24 8.89 -0.18
C ASP A 138 -12.75 9.88 -1.22
N MET A 139 -13.54 9.40 -2.17
CA MET A 139 -14.08 10.18 -3.28
C MET A 139 -15.46 10.71 -2.93
N GLU A 140 -15.72 11.98 -3.32
CA GLU A 140 -17.04 12.61 -3.26
C GLU A 140 -17.50 13.01 -4.65
N TYR A 141 -18.83 13.04 -4.83
CA TYR A 141 -19.47 13.52 -6.04
C TYR A 141 -20.26 14.78 -5.72
N LEU A 142 -19.77 15.92 -6.22
CA LEU A 142 -20.35 17.24 -6.04
C LEU A 142 -20.68 17.82 -7.42
N TYR A 143 -21.91 17.61 -7.88
CA TYR A 143 -22.34 18.15 -9.17
C TYR A 143 -22.85 19.59 -9.02
N ASP A 144 -22.25 20.49 -9.78
CA ASP A 144 -22.69 21.89 -9.92
C ASP A 144 -22.76 22.22 -11.41
N GLU A 145 -23.94 22.61 -11.89
CA GLU A 145 -24.17 22.97 -13.29
C GLU A 145 -23.32 24.16 -13.77
N ASN A 146 -22.92 25.04 -12.84
CA ASN A 146 -22.11 26.23 -13.13
C ASN A 146 -20.60 25.97 -13.01
N ALA A 147 -20.19 24.85 -12.45
CA ALA A 147 -18.77 24.52 -12.28
C ALA A 147 -18.17 23.95 -13.58
N LYS A 148 -17.01 24.49 -13.98
CA LYS A 148 -16.26 24.03 -15.16
C LYS A 148 -15.32 22.85 -14.87
N GLY A 149 -15.46 22.16 -13.74
CA GLY A 149 -14.57 21.11 -13.28
C GLY A 149 -15.20 19.72 -13.29
N SER A 150 -14.43 18.72 -12.89
CA SER A 150 -14.94 17.39 -12.63
C SER A 150 -15.83 17.41 -11.38
N PRO A 151 -17.01 16.76 -11.39
CA PRO A 151 -17.84 16.62 -10.20
C PRO A 151 -17.26 15.67 -9.16
N PHE A 152 -16.20 14.95 -9.51
CA PHE A 152 -15.47 14.08 -8.58
C PHE A 152 -14.41 14.88 -7.83
N THR A 153 -14.40 14.76 -6.52
CA THR A 153 -13.45 15.41 -5.62
C THR A 153 -12.80 14.41 -4.66
N ILE A 154 -11.62 14.74 -4.17
CA ILE A 154 -10.91 13.94 -3.17
C ILE A 154 -11.20 14.55 -1.79
N ALA A 155 -12.00 13.86 -0.99
CA ALA A 155 -12.27 14.26 0.40
C ALA A 155 -11.11 13.92 1.32
N SER A 156 -10.47 12.77 1.12
CA SER A 156 -9.24 12.39 1.82
C SER A 156 -8.39 11.45 1.00
N LEU A 157 -7.07 11.51 1.24
CA LEU A 157 -6.08 10.72 0.53
C LEU A 157 -5.08 10.15 1.55
N LYS A 158 -4.99 8.81 1.60
CA LYS A 158 -4.05 8.09 2.44
C LYS A 158 -3.15 7.21 1.56
N PRO A 159 -1.87 7.55 1.40
CA PRO A 159 -0.95 6.72 0.63
C PRO A 159 -0.80 5.32 1.21
N ILE A 160 -0.82 4.34 0.31
CA ILE A 160 -0.41 2.96 0.59
C ILE A 160 1.09 2.90 0.33
N GLN A 161 1.85 3.50 1.23
CA GLN A 161 3.30 3.40 1.23
C GLN A 161 3.76 3.11 2.63
N MET A 162 4.90 2.45 2.73
CA MET A 162 5.61 2.33 4.00
C MET A 162 5.72 3.74 4.61
N PRO A 163 5.39 3.92 5.88
CA PRO A 163 5.64 5.19 6.56
C PRO A 163 7.11 5.57 6.34
N ALA A 164 7.40 6.86 6.42
CA ALA A 164 8.78 7.34 6.40
C ALA A 164 9.59 6.44 7.34
N THR A 165 10.63 5.81 6.79
CA THR A 165 11.44 4.86 7.54
C THR A 165 12.15 5.65 8.61
N ASP A 166 11.77 5.47 9.85
CA ASP A 166 12.53 5.99 10.97
C ASP A 166 13.81 5.14 11.09
N LEU A 167 14.90 5.67 10.57
CA LEU A 167 16.18 4.97 10.54
C LEU A 167 16.68 4.65 11.96
N GLU A 168 16.42 5.52 12.92
CA GLU A 168 16.82 5.34 14.32
C GLU A 168 16.07 4.14 14.92
N GLU A 169 14.77 4.03 14.70
CA GLU A 169 13.97 2.89 15.13
C GLU A 169 14.46 1.57 14.50
N TYR A 170 14.84 1.59 13.21
CA TYR A 170 15.43 0.42 12.56
C TYR A 170 16.78 0.02 13.14
N ILE A 171 17.64 0.99 13.43
CA ILE A 171 18.95 0.75 14.04
C ILE A 171 18.78 0.18 15.45
N GLU A 172 17.87 0.74 16.25
CA GLU A 172 17.59 0.21 17.60
C GLU A 172 17.02 -1.21 17.55
N GLY A 173 16.01 -1.45 16.72
CA GLY A 173 15.46 -2.79 16.52
C GLY A 173 16.53 -3.81 16.09
N ARG A 174 17.43 -3.43 15.17
CA ARG A 174 18.52 -4.28 14.67
C ARG A 174 19.46 -4.78 15.78
N LYS A 175 19.69 -4.00 16.83
CA LYS A 175 20.58 -4.36 17.94
C LYS A 175 20.17 -5.62 18.69
N HIS A 176 18.91 -5.99 18.60
CA HIS A 176 18.35 -7.17 19.25
C HIS A 176 18.58 -8.47 18.48
N PHE A 177 19.09 -8.41 17.25
CA PHE A 177 19.31 -9.59 16.40
C PHE A 177 20.80 -9.90 16.26
N THR A 178 21.14 -11.18 16.30
CA THR A 178 22.47 -11.64 15.92
C THR A 178 22.72 -11.40 14.43
N LEU A 179 23.95 -11.56 14.00
CA LEU A 179 24.30 -11.41 12.58
C LEU A 179 23.61 -12.48 11.73
N ASP A 180 23.59 -13.73 12.20
CA ASP A 180 22.98 -14.85 11.47
C ASP A 180 21.46 -14.70 11.36
N GLU A 181 20.79 -14.33 12.46
CA GLU A 181 19.37 -14.00 12.44
C GLU A 181 19.07 -12.87 11.44
N TRP A 182 19.92 -11.85 11.38
CA TRP A 182 19.72 -10.73 10.49
C TRP A 182 19.92 -11.08 9.01
N ILE A 183 20.89 -11.93 8.71
CA ILE A 183 21.08 -12.49 7.36
C ILE A 183 19.82 -13.26 6.95
N GLU A 184 19.28 -14.06 7.87
CA GLU A 184 18.06 -14.79 7.63
C GLU A 184 16.86 -13.85 7.36
N VAL A 185 16.71 -12.78 8.15
CA VAL A 185 15.69 -11.73 7.93
C VAL A 185 15.83 -11.12 6.54
N ILE A 186 17.05 -10.77 6.11
CA ILE A 186 17.29 -10.21 4.77
C ILE A 186 16.89 -11.22 3.68
N CYS A 187 17.29 -12.49 3.80
CA CYS A 187 16.91 -13.53 2.85
C CYS A 187 15.37 -13.69 2.74
N ARG A 188 14.68 -13.74 3.88
CA ARG A 188 13.22 -13.83 3.94
C ARG A 188 12.57 -12.56 3.34
N SER A 189 13.14 -11.38 3.56
CA SER A 189 12.61 -10.11 3.03
C SER A 189 12.55 -10.06 1.50
N VAL A 190 13.47 -10.74 0.83
CA VAL A 190 13.49 -10.87 -0.64
C VAL A 190 12.74 -12.11 -1.15
N GLY A 191 12.07 -12.84 -0.26
CA GLY A 191 11.25 -14.01 -0.62
C GLY A 191 12.01 -15.33 -0.77
N MET A 192 13.22 -15.41 -0.22
CA MET A 192 14.00 -16.65 -0.17
C MET A 192 13.72 -17.40 1.13
N GLU A 193 13.72 -18.72 1.06
CA GLU A 193 13.64 -19.58 2.24
C GLU A 193 15.06 -19.95 2.70
N PRO A 194 15.55 -19.40 3.84
CA PRO A 194 16.93 -19.60 4.27
C PRO A 194 17.32 -21.04 4.53
N SER A 195 16.35 -21.87 4.97
CA SER A 195 16.58 -23.29 5.24
C SER A 195 17.00 -24.11 4.00
N ASN A 196 16.65 -23.62 2.80
CA ASN A 196 17.01 -24.24 1.52
C ASN A 196 18.39 -23.78 1.00
N LEU A 197 19.08 -22.90 1.72
CA LEU A 197 20.35 -22.30 1.31
C LEU A 197 21.47 -22.69 2.29
N ASP A 198 22.60 -23.08 1.75
CA ASP A 198 23.83 -23.23 2.57
C ASP A 198 24.33 -21.85 3.02
N GLU A 199 25.17 -21.87 4.07
CA GLU A 199 25.67 -20.65 4.70
C GLU A 199 26.43 -19.74 3.71
N ASN A 200 27.29 -20.29 2.86
CA ASN A 200 28.04 -19.53 1.88
C ASN A 200 27.12 -18.85 0.88
N THR A 201 26.09 -19.56 0.43
CA THR A 201 25.10 -19.01 -0.50
C THR A 201 24.33 -17.85 0.13
N ARG A 202 23.92 -17.98 1.42
CA ARG A 202 23.28 -16.87 2.15
C ARG A 202 24.16 -15.64 2.20
N TRP A 203 25.43 -15.79 2.58
CA TRP A 203 26.41 -14.70 2.61
C TRP A 203 26.63 -14.04 1.25
N HIS A 204 26.78 -14.84 0.19
CA HIS A 204 26.93 -14.31 -1.16
C HIS A 204 25.70 -13.53 -1.64
N LEU A 205 24.50 -13.99 -1.29
CA LEU A 205 23.27 -13.27 -1.62
C LEU A 205 23.20 -11.91 -0.93
N VAL A 206 23.44 -11.88 0.39
CA VAL A 206 23.44 -10.64 1.18
C VAL A 206 24.51 -9.68 0.66
N ALA A 207 25.72 -10.16 0.38
CA ALA A 207 26.81 -9.34 -0.16
C ALA A 207 26.52 -8.73 -1.54
N ARG A 208 25.60 -9.29 -2.30
CA ARG A 208 25.15 -8.72 -3.60
C ARG A 208 24.01 -7.71 -3.47
N MET A 209 23.37 -7.63 -2.30
CA MET A 209 22.28 -6.69 -2.04
C MET A 209 22.79 -5.36 -1.45
N ILE A 210 24.00 -5.36 -0.94
CA ILE A 210 24.70 -4.19 -0.39
C ILE A 210 25.61 -3.57 -1.48
#